data_6a19f0499101743ccab6249045bf5512
#
_entry.id   6a19f0499101743ccab6249045bf5512
#
_cell.length_a   1.000
_cell.length_b   1.000
_cell.length_c   1.000
_cell.angle_alpha   90.00
_cell.angle_beta   90.00
_cell.angle_gamma   90.00
#
_symmetry.space_group_name_H-M   'P 1'
#
loop_
_entity.id
_entity.type
_entity.pdbx_description
1 polymer ?
#
loop_
_entity_poly.entity_id
_entity_poly.type
_entity_poly.pdbx_seq_one_letter_code
_entity_poly.pdbx_strand_id
1 'polypeptide(L)'
;MPMRLRCHCKATFAALAMLACAAFAGCASTPAEPVPFKPVPAARIVRPGYTEPAAGLVAVDVRRERSRDVIVRFRDALVYVDGERVTDLMNGEHVVFYLSPGVHRIGVSTQFDPVVELGFLVTADPRYTNRASVTFNEDHRIELHRVAQ
;
A
#
# COMPACT_ATOMS: atom_id res chain seq x y z
N MET A 1 -39.99 72.19 23.30
CA MET A 1 -39.45 70.97 23.85
C MET A 1 -39.37 69.90 22.76
N PRO A 2 -38.20 69.53 22.25
CA PRO A 2 -38.13 68.50 21.24
C PRO A 2 -37.69 67.18 21.95
N MET A 3 -38.46 66.18 21.72
CA MET A 3 -38.32 64.82 22.18
C MET A 3 -37.20 64.11 21.40
N ARG A 4 -36.13 63.70 22.10
CA ARG A 4 -34.98 62.91 21.51
C ARG A 4 -35.34 61.45 21.40
N LEU A 5 -35.60 60.94 20.20
CA LEU A 5 -35.70 59.53 19.89
C LEU A 5 -34.26 58.94 19.84
N ARG A 6 -33.88 58.12 20.81
CA ARG A 6 -32.62 57.40 20.79
C ARG A 6 -32.80 56.08 20.00
N CYS A 7 -32.11 56.03 18.87
CA CYS A 7 -32.04 54.88 18.01
C CYS A 7 -31.18 53.76 18.67
N HIS A 8 -31.82 52.69 19.15
CA HIS A 8 -31.18 51.49 19.75
C HIS A 8 -31.06 50.34 18.76
N CYS A 9 -30.64 50.61 17.50
CA CYS A 9 -30.69 49.59 16.44
C CYS A 9 -29.29 49.16 15.92
N LYS A 10 -28.21 49.35 16.70
CA LYS A 10 -26.85 48.99 16.24
C LYS A 10 -26.18 47.82 16.98
N ALA A 11 -26.80 47.26 18.02
CA ALA A 11 -26.18 46.23 18.84
C ALA A 11 -26.60 44.79 18.46
N THR A 12 -27.72 44.62 17.77
CA THR A 12 -28.24 43.26 17.47
C THR A 12 -27.68 42.62 16.21
N PHE A 13 -27.10 43.39 15.28
CA PHE A 13 -26.52 42.85 14.04
C PHE A 13 -25.13 42.23 14.23
N ALA A 14 -24.37 42.67 15.25
CA ALA A 14 -23.03 42.13 15.50
C ALA A 14 -23.05 40.73 16.15
N ALA A 15 -24.09 40.39 16.91
CA ALA A 15 -24.22 39.09 17.58
C ALA A 15 -24.63 37.97 16.61
N LEU A 16 -25.39 38.27 15.54
CA LEU A 16 -25.79 37.25 14.57
C LEU A 16 -24.67 36.86 13.60
N ALA A 17 -23.72 37.76 13.33
CA ALA A 17 -22.59 37.47 12.44
C ALA A 17 -21.54 36.56 13.07
N MET A 18 -21.37 36.52 14.39
CA MET A 18 -20.44 35.64 15.07
C MET A 18 -20.93 34.18 15.20
N LEU A 19 -22.23 33.95 15.17
CA LEU A 19 -22.78 32.58 15.24
C LEU A 19 -22.67 31.81 13.91
N ALA A 20 -22.58 32.52 12.78
CA ALA A 20 -22.47 31.89 11.46
C ALA A 20 -21.08 31.37 11.14
N CYS A 21 -20.00 31.86 11.79
CA CYS A 21 -18.62 31.40 11.54
C CYS A 21 -18.25 30.12 12.30
N ALA A 22 -19.03 29.69 13.30
CA ALA A 22 -18.73 28.48 14.07
C ALA A 22 -19.17 27.17 13.38
N ALA A 23 -19.96 27.24 12.31
CA ALA A 23 -20.50 26.07 11.62
C ALA A 23 -19.57 25.46 10.56
N PHE A 24 -18.42 26.09 10.23
CA PHE A 24 -17.46 25.57 9.25
C PHE A 24 -16.23 24.88 9.88
N ALA A 25 -16.17 24.77 11.20
CA ALA A 25 -15.09 24.07 11.88
C ALA A 25 -15.44 22.59 12.04
N GLY A 26 -15.40 21.82 10.94
CA GLY A 26 -15.58 20.43 11.18
C GLY A 26 -15.82 19.58 9.95
N CYS A 27 -14.80 19.16 9.35
CA CYS A 27 -14.53 17.82 8.84
C CYS A 27 -13.05 17.78 8.47
N ALA A 28 -12.19 17.89 9.47
CA ALA A 28 -10.85 17.37 9.33
C ALA A 28 -11.02 15.85 9.22
N SER A 29 -11.13 15.34 7.99
CA SER A 29 -11.06 13.91 7.72
C SER A 29 -9.71 13.44 8.27
N THR A 30 -9.73 12.76 9.40
CA THR A 30 -8.54 12.07 9.90
C THR A 30 -8.04 11.20 8.74
N PRO A 31 -6.77 11.31 8.29
CA PRO A 31 -6.25 10.44 7.26
C PRO A 31 -6.52 9.00 7.68
N ALA A 32 -7.23 8.24 6.84
CA ALA A 32 -7.53 6.85 7.14
C ALA A 32 -6.19 6.12 7.32
N GLU A 33 -6.02 5.46 8.47
CA GLU A 33 -4.82 4.67 8.74
C GLU A 33 -4.64 3.63 7.62
N PRO A 34 -3.42 3.49 7.06
CA PRO A 34 -3.19 2.54 5.99
C PRO A 34 -3.56 1.13 6.44
N VAL A 35 -4.48 0.49 5.73
CA VAL A 35 -4.88 -0.89 6.03
C VAL A 35 -3.67 -1.80 5.86
N PRO A 36 -3.25 -2.57 6.88
CA PRO A 36 -2.07 -3.43 6.79
C PRO A 36 -2.25 -4.53 5.75
N PHE A 37 -1.15 -4.94 5.10
CA PHE A 37 -1.14 -6.07 4.19
C PHE A 37 -1.42 -7.37 4.98
N LYS A 38 -2.10 -8.31 4.34
CA LYS A 38 -2.37 -9.63 4.92
C LYS A 38 -1.27 -10.61 4.51
N PRO A 39 -0.71 -11.41 5.43
CA PRO A 39 0.23 -12.45 5.05
C PRO A 39 -0.47 -13.52 4.21
N VAL A 40 0.24 -14.07 3.22
CA VAL A 40 -0.21 -15.24 2.46
C VAL A 40 -0.43 -16.41 3.41
N PRO A 41 -1.55 -17.14 3.32
CA PRO A 41 -1.76 -18.37 4.07
C PRO A 41 -0.73 -19.45 3.71
N ALA A 42 -0.21 -20.17 4.71
CA ALA A 42 0.79 -21.21 4.51
C ALA A 42 0.37 -22.29 3.49
N ALA A 43 -0.92 -22.59 3.40
CA ALA A 43 -1.46 -23.57 2.44
C ALA A 43 -1.25 -23.18 0.96
N ARG A 44 -0.97 -21.90 0.65
CA ARG A 44 -0.68 -21.42 -0.71
C ARG A 44 0.82 -21.31 -1.00
N ILE A 45 1.68 -21.56 -0.02
CA ILE A 45 3.12 -21.57 -0.19
C ILE A 45 3.53 -22.96 -0.69
N VAL A 46 3.92 -23.05 -1.97
CA VAL A 46 4.29 -24.32 -2.61
C VAL A 46 5.78 -24.67 -2.42
N ARG A 47 6.59 -23.71 -1.94
CA ARG A 47 8.01 -23.86 -1.64
C ARG A 47 8.31 -23.24 -0.26
N PRO A 48 8.01 -23.91 0.85
CA PRO A 48 8.14 -23.36 2.20
C PRO A 48 9.58 -22.97 2.56
N GLY A 49 10.61 -23.61 2.00
CA GLY A 49 12.00 -23.29 2.27
C GLY A 49 12.41 -21.84 1.96
N TYR A 50 11.66 -21.15 1.09
CA TYR A 50 11.89 -19.72 0.83
C TYR A 50 11.25 -18.82 1.89
N THR A 51 10.34 -19.32 2.71
CA THR A 51 9.59 -18.51 3.70
C THR A 51 9.97 -18.84 5.15
N GLU A 52 10.95 -19.69 5.36
CA GLU A 52 11.44 -20.07 6.67
C GLU A 52 12.69 -19.24 7.03
N PRO A 53 12.69 -18.53 8.18
CA PRO A 53 13.85 -17.77 8.62
C PRO A 53 14.99 -18.71 9.02
N ALA A 54 16.22 -18.37 8.61
CA ALA A 54 17.42 -19.07 9.02
C ALA A 54 18.59 -18.10 9.20
N ALA A 55 19.62 -18.51 9.91
CA ALA A 55 20.81 -17.72 10.15
C ALA A 55 21.49 -17.35 8.82
N GLY A 56 21.87 -16.07 8.67
CA GLY A 56 22.53 -15.56 7.48
C GLY A 56 21.59 -15.21 6.32
N LEU A 57 20.30 -15.50 6.44
CA LEU A 57 19.31 -15.08 5.45
C LEU A 57 18.76 -13.69 5.77
N VAL A 58 18.34 -12.97 4.73
CA VAL A 58 17.78 -11.63 4.80
C VAL A 58 16.33 -11.67 4.37
N ALA A 59 15.46 -11.02 5.12
CA ALA A 59 14.05 -10.93 4.82
C ALA A 59 13.80 -10.01 3.61
N VAL A 60 13.05 -10.50 2.63
CA VAL A 60 12.59 -9.77 1.44
C VAL A 60 11.07 -9.78 1.42
N ASP A 61 10.45 -8.61 1.55
CA ASP A 61 9.00 -8.46 1.61
C ASP A 61 8.43 -8.14 0.22
N VAL A 62 7.65 -9.04 -0.35
CA VAL A 62 6.97 -8.86 -1.63
C VAL A 62 5.50 -8.58 -1.37
N ARG A 63 5.02 -7.42 -1.79
CA ARG A 63 3.66 -6.95 -1.53
C ARG A 63 2.89 -6.78 -2.82
N ARG A 64 1.66 -7.26 -2.83
CA ARG A 64 0.72 -6.92 -3.89
C ARG A 64 -0.14 -5.73 -3.45
N GLU A 65 0.04 -4.60 -4.14
CA GLU A 65 -0.72 -3.38 -3.86
C GLU A 65 -2.22 -3.59 -4.07
N ARG A 66 -3.00 -2.88 -3.25
CA ARG A 66 -4.45 -2.96 -3.34
C ARG A 66 -4.96 -2.23 -4.57
N SER A 67 -5.73 -2.93 -5.39
CA SER A 67 -6.48 -2.33 -6.47
C SER A 67 -7.97 -2.32 -6.14
N ARG A 68 -8.66 -1.23 -6.52
CA ARG A 68 -10.12 -1.14 -6.51
C ARG A 68 -10.73 -1.56 -7.85
N ASP A 69 -9.90 -1.71 -8.87
CA ASP A 69 -10.31 -2.17 -10.17
C ASP A 69 -10.87 -3.59 -10.09
N VAL A 70 -12.09 -3.77 -10.62
CA VAL A 70 -12.84 -5.04 -10.52
C VAL A 70 -12.15 -6.16 -11.30
N ILE A 71 -11.47 -5.83 -12.40
CA ILE A 71 -10.78 -6.84 -13.23
C ILE A 71 -9.53 -7.34 -12.53
N VAL A 72 -8.73 -6.39 -12.00
CA VAL A 72 -7.42 -6.66 -11.40
C VAL A 72 -7.55 -7.31 -10.02
N ARG A 73 -8.50 -6.86 -9.19
CA ARG A 73 -8.60 -7.29 -7.78
C ARG A 73 -8.81 -8.80 -7.59
N PHE A 74 -9.36 -9.49 -8.60
CA PHE A 74 -9.63 -10.93 -8.57
C PHE A 74 -8.58 -11.77 -9.30
N ARG A 75 -7.54 -11.15 -9.90
CA ARG A 75 -6.44 -11.89 -10.49
C ARG A 75 -5.44 -12.28 -9.42
N ASP A 76 -4.92 -13.49 -9.46
CA ASP A 76 -3.82 -13.90 -8.61
C ASP A 76 -2.48 -13.47 -9.24
N ALA A 77 -1.58 -12.94 -8.42
CA ALA A 77 -0.21 -12.68 -8.84
C ALA A 77 0.66 -13.86 -8.41
N LEU A 78 1.07 -14.70 -9.36
CA LEU A 78 2.00 -15.80 -9.13
C LEU A 78 3.38 -15.22 -8.87
N VAL A 79 4.06 -15.68 -7.79
CA VAL A 79 5.37 -15.15 -7.37
C VAL A 79 6.43 -16.22 -7.51
N TYR A 80 7.56 -15.80 -8.07
CA TYR A 80 8.72 -16.65 -8.36
C TYR A 80 9.97 -16.11 -7.68
N VAL A 81 10.82 -17.00 -7.21
CA VAL A 81 12.17 -16.69 -6.74
C VAL A 81 13.15 -17.56 -7.53
N ASP A 82 14.11 -16.93 -8.19
CA ASP A 82 15.12 -17.57 -9.03
C ASP A 82 14.55 -18.55 -10.07
N GLY A 83 13.38 -18.21 -10.62
CA GLY A 83 12.66 -19.00 -11.62
C GLY A 83 11.74 -20.07 -11.06
N GLU A 84 11.74 -20.31 -9.75
CA GLU A 84 10.83 -21.27 -9.09
C GLU A 84 9.57 -20.57 -8.58
N ARG A 85 8.40 -21.09 -8.91
CA ARG A 85 7.14 -20.62 -8.33
C ARG A 85 7.10 -20.98 -6.85
N VAL A 86 6.91 -19.96 -6.00
CA VAL A 86 6.86 -20.12 -4.54
C VAL A 86 5.46 -20.00 -3.98
N THR A 87 4.69 -19.04 -4.46
CA THR A 87 3.33 -18.76 -3.96
C THR A 87 2.52 -17.96 -4.98
N ASP A 88 1.33 -17.55 -4.57
CA ASP A 88 0.52 -16.54 -5.22
C ASP A 88 0.08 -15.47 -4.20
N LEU A 89 -0.14 -14.25 -4.67
CA LEU A 89 -0.62 -13.12 -3.88
C LEU A 89 -1.98 -12.66 -4.38
N MET A 90 -2.94 -12.61 -3.48
CA MET A 90 -4.22 -11.94 -3.71
C MET A 90 -4.12 -10.45 -3.40
N ASN A 91 -5.15 -9.71 -3.76
CA ASN A 91 -5.23 -8.26 -3.59
C ASN A 91 -4.98 -7.81 -2.13
N GLY A 92 -3.92 -7.06 -1.90
CA GLY A 92 -3.52 -6.56 -0.57
C GLY A 92 -2.83 -7.59 0.32
N GLU A 93 -2.28 -8.66 -0.27
CA GLU A 93 -1.46 -9.64 0.43
C GLU A 93 0.03 -9.39 0.26
N HIS A 94 0.81 -9.99 1.13
CA HIS A 94 2.28 -10.00 1.07
C HIS A 94 2.85 -11.35 1.48
N VAL A 95 4.08 -11.59 1.07
CA VAL A 95 4.91 -12.72 1.49
C VAL A 95 6.30 -12.22 1.85
N VAL A 96 6.90 -12.82 2.88
CA VAL A 96 8.28 -12.57 3.25
C VAL A 96 9.11 -13.79 2.86
N PHE A 97 10.09 -13.56 1.99
CA PHE A 97 11.12 -14.55 1.65
C PHE A 97 12.37 -14.32 2.49
N TYR A 98 13.05 -15.39 2.82
CA TYR A 98 14.35 -15.36 3.49
C TYR A 98 15.39 -15.87 2.50
N LEU A 99 16.21 -14.94 1.98
CA LEU A 99 17.18 -15.23 0.91
C LEU A 99 18.59 -14.92 1.37
N SER A 100 19.57 -15.64 0.82
CA SER A 100 20.99 -15.32 1.05
C SER A 100 21.33 -13.92 0.52
N PRO A 101 22.28 -13.18 1.13
CA PRO A 101 22.79 -11.96 0.52
C PRO A 101 23.32 -12.23 -0.90
N GLY A 102 23.00 -11.35 -1.83
CA GLY A 102 23.39 -11.47 -3.23
C GLY A 102 22.29 -11.02 -4.19
N VAL A 103 22.49 -11.28 -5.47
CA VAL A 103 21.51 -10.96 -6.51
C VAL A 103 20.61 -12.17 -6.73
N HIS A 104 19.32 -11.99 -6.53
CA HIS A 104 18.25 -12.93 -6.81
C HIS A 104 17.35 -12.41 -7.94
N ARG A 105 16.57 -13.27 -8.54
CA ARG A 105 15.51 -12.88 -9.48
C ARG A 105 14.17 -13.07 -8.79
N ILE A 106 13.47 -11.96 -8.57
CA ILE A 106 12.06 -12.00 -8.14
C ILE A 106 11.23 -11.86 -9.40
N GLY A 107 10.30 -12.78 -9.62
CA GLY A 107 9.41 -12.77 -10.77
C GLY A 107 7.95 -12.76 -10.35
N VAL A 108 7.12 -12.17 -11.19
CA VAL A 108 5.66 -12.21 -11.05
C VAL A 108 4.98 -12.45 -12.38
N SER A 109 3.84 -13.15 -12.36
CA SER A 109 2.99 -13.33 -13.53
C SER A 109 1.53 -13.42 -13.12
N THR A 110 0.64 -13.45 -14.08
CA THR A 110 -0.75 -13.88 -13.91
C THR A 110 -1.06 -14.99 -14.92
N GLN A 111 -2.26 -15.53 -14.87
CA GLN A 111 -2.75 -16.44 -15.92
C GLN A 111 -2.86 -15.77 -17.30
N PHE A 112 -2.77 -14.44 -17.39
CA PHE A 112 -2.92 -13.67 -18.61
C PHE A 112 -1.63 -12.96 -19.03
N ASP A 113 -0.66 -12.81 -18.12
CA ASP A 113 0.58 -12.09 -18.33
C ASP A 113 1.77 -13.04 -18.25
N PRO A 114 2.80 -12.87 -19.10
CA PRO A 114 4.05 -13.60 -18.97
C PRO A 114 4.77 -13.22 -17.68
N VAL A 115 5.79 -13.99 -17.31
CA VAL A 115 6.61 -13.69 -16.15
C VAL A 115 7.41 -12.41 -16.40
N VAL A 116 7.26 -11.44 -15.49
CA VAL A 116 8.07 -10.23 -15.40
C VAL A 116 9.06 -10.44 -14.28
N GLU A 117 10.35 -10.35 -14.54
CA GLU A 117 11.42 -10.57 -13.56
C GLU A 117 12.19 -9.29 -13.27
N LEU A 118 12.60 -9.14 -12.01
CA LEU A 118 13.46 -8.08 -11.52
C LEU A 118 14.69 -8.67 -10.86
N GLY A 119 15.89 -8.26 -11.28
CA GLY A 119 17.12 -8.52 -10.55
C GLY A 119 17.12 -7.76 -9.23
N PHE A 120 17.14 -8.48 -8.13
CA PHE A 120 16.95 -7.95 -6.79
C PHE A 120 18.19 -8.18 -5.92
N LEU A 121 18.92 -7.10 -5.59
CA LEU A 121 20.03 -7.17 -4.65
C LEU A 121 19.48 -7.31 -3.23
N VAL A 122 19.70 -8.49 -2.62
CA VAL A 122 19.38 -8.80 -1.23
C VAL A 122 20.58 -8.46 -0.37
N THR A 123 20.41 -7.62 0.64
CA THR A 123 21.50 -7.20 1.51
C THR A 123 20.99 -6.88 2.92
N ALA A 124 21.81 -7.12 3.92
CA ALA A 124 21.56 -6.69 5.29
C ALA A 124 21.89 -5.21 5.54
N ASP A 125 22.42 -4.50 4.55
CA ASP A 125 22.74 -3.06 4.66
C ASP A 125 21.44 -2.25 4.79
N PRO A 126 21.22 -1.51 5.88
CA PRO A 126 19.99 -0.77 6.14
C PRO A 126 19.74 0.39 5.16
N ARG A 127 20.75 0.77 4.36
CA ARG A 127 20.59 1.77 3.29
C ARG A 127 19.80 1.24 2.09
N TYR A 128 19.52 -0.06 2.03
CA TYR A 128 18.78 -0.68 0.94
C TYR A 128 17.48 -1.27 1.45
N THR A 129 16.40 -1.01 0.73
CA THR A 129 15.11 -1.62 1.03
C THR A 129 15.01 -3.00 0.38
N ASN A 130 14.83 -4.03 1.20
CA ASN A 130 14.53 -5.38 0.72
C ASN A 130 12.99 -5.55 0.58
N ARG A 131 12.39 -4.73 -0.27
CA ARG A 131 10.96 -4.76 -0.56
C ARG A 131 10.69 -4.63 -2.05
N ALA A 132 9.78 -5.46 -2.55
CA ALA A 132 9.24 -5.36 -3.89
C ALA A 132 7.72 -5.11 -3.82
N SER A 133 7.23 -4.35 -4.78
CA SER A 133 5.81 -4.02 -4.96
C SER A 133 5.31 -4.60 -6.27
N VAL A 134 4.21 -5.31 -6.21
CA VAL A 134 3.48 -5.86 -7.37
C VAL A 134 2.28 -4.97 -7.62
N THR A 135 2.22 -4.38 -8.79
CA THR A 135 1.15 -3.50 -9.24
C THR A 135 0.55 -3.98 -10.56
N PHE A 136 -0.45 -3.27 -11.02
CA PHE A 136 -1.01 -3.43 -12.36
C PHE A 136 -1.15 -2.05 -12.99
N ASN A 137 -0.75 -1.92 -14.25
CA ASN A 137 -0.87 -0.67 -14.98
C ASN A 137 -2.29 -0.45 -15.52
N GLU A 138 -2.49 0.63 -16.27
CA GLU A 138 -3.79 1.01 -16.86
C GLU A 138 -4.32 -0.03 -17.87
N ASP A 139 -3.44 -0.79 -18.50
CA ASP A 139 -3.78 -1.90 -19.41
C ASP A 139 -4.02 -3.22 -18.66
N HIS A 140 -4.12 -3.18 -17.32
CA HIS A 140 -4.26 -4.35 -16.46
C HIS A 140 -3.12 -5.37 -16.56
N ARG A 141 -1.92 -4.93 -16.98
CA ARG A 141 -0.71 -5.75 -17.03
C ARG A 141 0.01 -5.72 -15.70
N ILE A 142 0.51 -6.88 -15.28
CA ILE A 142 1.27 -7.01 -14.04
C ILE A 142 2.64 -6.33 -14.16
N GLU A 143 3.03 -5.64 -13.10
CA GLU A 143 4.32 -4.96 -12.99
C GLU A 143 4.97 -5.27 -11.64
N LEU A 144 6.32 -5.29 -11.63
CA LEU A 144 7.11 -5.54 -10.45
C LEU A 144 8.15 -4.44 -10.27
N HIS A 145 8.16 -3.80 -9.11
CA HIS A 145 9.05 -2.70 -8.80
C HIS A 145 9.78 -2.93 -7.48
N ARG A 146 11.06 -2.52 -7.41
CA ARG A 146 11.73 -2.35 -6.12
C ARG A 146 11.21 -1.09 -5.46
N VAL A 147 10.83 -1.19 -4.18
CA VAL A 147 10.44 0.00 -3.41
C VAL A 147 11.72 0.75 -3.03
N ALA A 148 11.81 2.02 -3.42
CA ALA A 148 12.88 2.91 -2.95
C ALA A 148 12.69 3.23 -1.45
N GLN A 149 13.81 3.60 -0.80
CA GLN A 149 13.74 4.19 0.54
C GLN A 149 13.18 5.61 0.48
#